data_adbeecd545d4da80123b40e811d20f3e
#
_entry.id   adbeecd545d4da80123b40e811d20f3e
#
_cell.length_a   1.000
_cell.length_b   1.000
_cell.length_c   1.000
_cell.angle_alpha   90.00
_cell.angle_beta   90.00
_cell.angle_gamma   90.00
#
_symmetry.space_group_name_H-M   'P 1'
#
loop_
_entity.id
_entity.type
_entity.pdbx_description
1 polymer ?
#
loop_
_entity_poly.entity_id
_entity_poly.type
_entity_poly.pdbx_seq_one_letter_code
_entity_poly.pdbx_strand_id
1 'polypeptide(L)'
;SDVYKVSDQAKGHPINGFVAPGYEPVLEVFKENFLKRDEIGAACAVFRGQTPVVDLWGGYRDKVKTELWQANTMACVHSSTKAIMAIAMAMAVSRGYFRLNDTVASHWPEFAQNDKQDITIRQILDHSAGLPVVEELLTLEQLADYEGLGEILARQETQWQPGPRHGYHGWTIGMYCNE
;
A
#
# COMPACT_ATOMS: atom_id res chain seq x y z
N SER A 1 -16.13 20.11 -19.61
CA SER A 1 -14.74 20.06 -20.11
C SER A 1 -14.61 18.89 -21.07
N ASP A 2 -14.14 19.19 -22.27
CA ASP A 2 -13.98 18.20 -23.33
C ASP A 2 -12.88 17.22 -22.88
N VAL A 3 -13.26 15.96 -22.67
CA VAL A 3 -12.31 14.88 -22.43
C VAL A 3 -12.18 14.03 -23.70
N TYR A 4 -10.96 13.61 -24.01
CA TYR A 4 -10.72 12.70 -25.12
C TYR A 4 -11.07 11.27 -24.66
N LYS A 5 -12.16 10.71 -25.21
CA LYS A 5 -12.54 9.32 -24.96
C LYS A 5 -11.60 8.39 -25.70
N VAL A 6 -11.07 7.40 -24.99
CA VAL A 6 -10.15 6.39 -25.51
C VAL A 6 -10.91 5.08 -25.75
N SER A 7 -10.85 4.60 -26.98
CA SER A 7 -11.21 3.23 -27.36
C SER A 7 -10.22 2.82 -28.44
N ASP A 8 -9.14 2.16 -28.06
CA ASP A 8 -7.97 1.90 -28.89
C ASP A 8 -7.39 0.49 -28.60
N GLN A 9 -6.37 0.10 -29.32
CA GLN A 9 -5.65 -1.15 -29.11
C GLN A 9 -4.13 -0.93 -29.14
N ALA A 10 -3.42 -1.62 -28.27
CA ALA A 10 -1.97 -1.68 -28.27
C ALA A 10 -1.54 -3.15 -28.27
N LYS A 11 -0.94 -3.63 -29.36
CA LYS A 11 -0.48 -5.04 -29.53
C LYS A 11 -1.60 -6.07 -29.25
N GLY A 12 -2.84 -5.75 -29.67
CA GLY A 12 -4.02 -6.61 -29.43
C GLY A 12 -4.59 -6.53 -28.00
N HIS A 13 -4.13 -5.59 -27.17
CA HIS A 13 -4.70 -5.31 -25.87
C HIS A 13 -5.67 -4.10 -26.00
N PRO A 14 -6.97 -4.27 -25.71
CA PRO A 14 -7.91 -3.17 -25.72
C PRO A 14 -7.55 -2.15 -24.65
N ILE A 15 -7.61 -0.85 -24.99
CA ILE A 15 -7.37 0.27 -24.07
C ILE A 15 -8.58 1.19 -24.12
N ASN A 16 -9.12 1.53 -22.97
CA ASN A 16 -10.33 2.30 -22.80
C ASN A 16 -10.16 3.39 -21.76
N GLY A 17 -11.07 4.33 -21.72
CA GLY A 17 -11.10 5.37 -20.71
C GLY A 17 -11.16 6.78 -21.29
N PHE A 18 -10.46 7.70 -20.65
CA PHE A 18 -10.33 9.08 -21.15
C PHE A 18 -9.04 9.76 -20.65
N VAL A 19 -8.64 10.79 -21.37
CA VAL A 19 -7.66 11.79 -20.92
C VAL A 19 -8.21 13.20 -21.16
N ALA A 20 -7.92 14.13 -20.26
CA ALA A 20 -8.21 15.55 -20.45
C ALA A 20 -7.16 16.19 -21.36
N PRO A 21 -7.47 17.34 -22.01
CA PRO A 21 -6.50 18.08 -22.81
C PRO A 21 -5.22 18.40 -22.03
N GLY A 22 -4.07 18.13 -22.63
CA GLY A 22 -2.75 18.29 -22.03
C GLY A 22 -2.23 17.06 -21.28
N TYR A 23 -3.02 15.98 -21.18
CA TYR A 23 -2.65 14.71 -20.54
C TYR A 23 -2.46 13.58 -21.57
N GLU A 24 -2.50 13.86 -22.85
CA GLU A 24 -2.28 12.89 -23.94
C GLU A 24 -0.96 12.11 -23.79
N PRO A 25 0.15 12.70 -23.33
CA PRO A 25 1.39 11.95 -23.09
C PRO A 25 1.23 10.77 -22.11
N VAL A 26 0.29 10.86 -21.15
CA VAL A 26 0.00 9.74 -20.23
C VAL A 26 -0.60 8.56 -20.98
N LEU A 27 -1.52 8.83 -21.91
CA LEU A 27 -2.09 7.77 -22.77
C LEU A 27 -1.03 7.10 -23.63
N GLU A 28 -0.11 7.87 -24.21
CA GLU A 28 0.96 7.31 -25.05
C GLU A 28 1.90 6.41 -24.23
N VAL A 29 2.31 6.83 -23.03
CA VAL A 29 3.12 6.01 -22.14
C VAL A 29 2.36 4.78 -21.65
N PHE A 30 1.06 4.92 -21.36
CA PHE A 30 0.21 3.78 -20.99
C PHE A 30 0.16 2.73 -22.09
N LYS A 31 -0.04 3.13 -23.36
CA LYS A 31 0.02 2.25 -24.53
C LYS A 31 1.40 1.62 -24.71
N GLU A 32 2.45 2.40 -24.49
CA GLU A 32 3.82 1.92 -24.63
C GLU A 32 4.15 0.76 -23.70
N ASN A 33 3.54 0.68 -22.51
CA ASN A 33 3.73 -0.44 -21.60
C ASN A 33 3.27 -1.76 -22.25
N PHE A 34 2.14 -1.77 -22.95
CA PHE A 34 1.66 -2.95 -23.68
C PHE A 34 2.50 -3.27 -24.92
N LEU A 35 2.98 -2.22 -25.62
CA LEU A 35 3.75 -2.40 -26.85
C LEU A 35 5.18 -2.88 -26.60
N LYS A 36 5.84 -2.37 -25.56
CA LYS A 36 7.29 -2.49 -25.36
C LYS A 36 7.70 -3.17 -24.04
N ARG A 37 6.79 -3.29 -23.06
CA ARG A 37 7.13 -3.75 -21.71
C ARG A 37 6.35 -4.95 -21.25
N ASP A 38 5.69 -5.64 -22.20
CA ASP A 38 4.91 -6.86 -21.95
C ASP A 38 3.84 -6.75 -20.86
N GLU A 39 3.25 -5.53 -20.70
CA GLU A 39 2.11 -5.33 -19.82
C GLU A 39 0.94 -6.20 -20.28
N ILE A 40 0.26 -6.84 -19.33
CA ILE A 40 -0.87 -7.74 -19.60
C ILE A 40 -2.19 -7.02 -19.36
N GLY A 41 -2.29 -6.31 -18.27
CA GLY A 41 -3.45 -5.52 -17.89
C GLY A 41 -3.09 -4.48 -16.86
N ALA A 42 -3.67 -3.30 -17.00
CA ALA A 42 -3.38 -2.17 -16.13
C ALA A 42 -4.54 -1.19 -16.05
N ALA A 43 -4.51 -0.35 -15.02
CA ALA A 43 -5.33 0.85 -14.91
C ALA A 43 -4.48 2.02 -14.41
N CYS A 44 -4.86 3.23 -14.81
CA CYS A 44 -4.21 4.46 -14.38
C CYS A 44 -5.25 5.56 -14.20
N ALA A 45 -5.31 6.15 -13.01
CA ALA A 45 -6.17 7.28 -12.72
C ALA A 45 -5.35 8.46 -12.17
N VAL A 46 -5.61 9.66 -12.68
CA VAL A 46 -4.97 10.90 -12.22
C VAL A 46 -6.04 11.94 -11.95
N PHE A 47 -5.91 12.62 -10.82
CA PHE A 47 -6.77 13.70 -10.41
C PHE A 47 -5.97 15.00 -10.27
N ARG A 48 -6.57 16.12 -10.70
CA ARG A 48 -6.10 17.48 -10.39
C ARG A 48 -7.11 18.11 -9.42
N GLY A 49 -6.75 18.15 -8.14
CA GLY A 49 -7.71 18.43 -7.07
C GLY A 49 -8.78 17.34 -7.02
N GLN A 50 -10.03 17.69 -7.20
CA GLN A 50 -11.16 16.75 -7.23
C GLN A 50 -11.60 16.36 -8.65
N THR A 51 -10.94 16.88 -9.68
CA THR A 51 -11.31 16.62 -11.06
C THR A 51 -10.47 15.49 -11.64
N PRO A 52 -11.06 14.38 -12.10
CA PRO A 52 -10.32 13.36 -12.82
C PRO A 52 -9.85 13.92 -14.17
N VAL A 53 -8.57 13.76 -14.47
CA VAL A 53 -7.95 14.22 -15.72
C VAL A 53 -7.41 13.07 -16.57
N VAL A 54 -7.21 11.90 -15.97
CA VAL A 54 -6.90 10.63 -16.64
C VAL A 54 -7.69 9.54 -15.95
N ASP A 55 -8.30 8.66 -16.72
CA ASP A 55 -8.86 7.41 -16.27
C ASP A 55 -8.76 6.42 -17.44
N LEU A 56 -7.77 5.53 -17.35
CA LEU A 56 -7.41 4.58 -18.38
C LEU A 56 -7.38 3.17 -17.80
N TRP A 57 -7.85 2.22 -18.57
CA TRP A 57 -7.70 0.80 -18.27
C TRP A 57 -7.56 0.00 -19.56
N GLY A 58 -6.93 -1.16 -19.50
CA GLY A 58 -6.77 -1.96 -20.68
C GLY A 58 -6.10 -3.30 -20.44
N GLY A 59 -6.07 -4.09 -21.51
CA GLY A 59 -5.51 -5.43 -21.53
C GLY A 59 -6.41 -6.48 -20.90
N TYR A 60 -5.80 -7.42 -20.20
CA TYR A 60 -6.45 -8.62 -19.67
C TYR A 60 -6.13 -8.79 -18.19
N ARG A 61 -6.98 -9.53 -17.47
CA ARG A 61 -6.80 -9.83 -16.04
C ARG A 61 -5.74 -10.90 -15.78
N ASP A 62 -5.41 -11.69 -16.80
CA ASP A 62 -4.51 -12.84 -16.70
C ASP A 62 -3.64 -13.01 -17.96
N LYS A 63 -2.58 -13.80 -17.82
CA LYS A 63 -1.62 -14.08 -18.90
C LYS A 63 -2.22 -14.89 -20.06
N VAL A 64 -3.27 -15.68 -19.80
CA VAL A 64 -3.93 -16.50 -20.84
C VAL A 64 -4.97 -15.71 -21.61
N LYS A 65 -5.21 -14.45 -21.24
CA LYS A 65 -6.07 -13.48 -21.94
C LYS A 65 -7.52 -13.95 -22.08
N THR A 66 -8.04 -14.58 -21.03
CA THR A 66 -9.43 -15.10 -21.01
C THR A 66 -10.45 -14.02 -20.68
N GLU A 67 -10.06 -13.05 -19.83
CA GLU A 67 -10.95 -11.98 -19.40
C GLU A 67 -10.32 -10.61 -19.59
N LEU A 68 -11.08 -9.68 -20.15
CA LEU A 68 -10.65 -8.29 -20.32
C LEU A 68 -10.54 -7.56 -18.97
N TRP A 69 -9.56 -6.69 -18.86
CA TRP A 69 -9.52 -5.70 -17.80
C TRP A 69 -10.64 -4.67 -18.01
N GLN A 70 -11.50 -4.53 -17.01
CA GLN A 70 -12.63 -3.59 -17.01
C GLN A 70 -12.34 -2.37 -16.10
N ALA A 71 -13.15 -1.32 -16.20
CA ALA A 71 -13.04 -0.14 -15.35
C ALA A 71 -13.10 -0.45 -13.85
N ASN A 72 -13.80 -1.52 -13.46
CA ASN A 72 -13.99 -1.98 -12.09
C ASN A 72 -13.18 -3.22 -11.74
N THR A 73 -12.18 -3.59 -12.54
CA THR A 73 -11.30 -4.72 -12.23
C THR A 73 -10.49 -4.40 -10.99
N MET A 74 -10.54 -5.30 -10.02
CA MET A 74 -9.72 -5.22 -8.81
C MET A 74 -8.44 -6.03 -8.98
N ALA A 75 -7.34 -5.49 -8.48
CA ALA A 75 -6.05 -6.16 -8.42
C ALA A 75 -5.44 -6.02 -7.02
N CYS A 76 -4.61 -6.97 -6.65
CA CYS A 76 -3.83 -6.87 -5.43
C CYS A 76 -2.78 -5.78 -5.60
N VAL A 77 -2.87 -4.73 -4.79
CA VAL A 77 -1.98 -3.56 -4.87
C VAL A 77 -0.78 -3.65 -3.94
N HIS A 78 -0.62 -4.78 -3.25
CA HIS A 78 0.51 -5.02 -2.34
C HIS A 78 0.78 -3.82 -1.41
N SER A 79 2.01 -3.32 -1.37
CA SER A 79 2.43 -2.25 -0.46
C SER A 79 1.79 -0.88 -0.71
N SER A 80 1.10 -0.66 -1.83
CA SER A 80 0.25 0.52 -1.98
C SER A 80 -0.88 0.58 -0.94
N THR A 81 -1.25 -0.56 -0.35
CA THR A 81 -2.16 -0.67 0.80
C THR A 81 -1.69 0.15 2.01
N LYS A 82 -0.36 0.35 2.17
CA LYS A 82 0.19 1.18 3.25
C LYS A 82 -0.29 2.64 3.19
N ALA A 83 -0.58 3.16 2.00
CA ALA A 83 -1.18 4.48 1.86
C ALA A 83 -2.59 4.54 2.50
N ILE A 84 -3.40 3.50 2.33
CA ILE A 84 -4.72 3.39 2.95
C ILE A 84 -4.58 3.27 4.48
N MET A 85 -3.66 2.44 4.95
CA MET A 85 -3.35 2.32 6.38
C MET A 85 -2.91 3.68 6.95
N ALA A 86 -2.01 4.40 6.27
CA ALA A 86 -1.57 5.73 6.71
C ALA A 86 -2.73 6.74 6.80
N ILE A 87 -3.69 6.69 5.87
CA ILE A 87 -4.91 7.51 5.94
C ILE A 87 -5.74 7.12 7.17
N ALA A 88 -5.93 5.84 7.45
CA ALA A 88 -6.66 5.38 8.64
C ALA A 88 -5.99 5.85 9.94
N MET A 89 -4.66 5.74 10.03
CA MET A 89 -3.89 6.25 11.17
C MET A 89 -4.00 7.77 11.31
N ALA A 90 -3.95 8.52 10.21
CA ALA A 90 -4.13 9.97 10.21
C ALA A 90 -5.55 10.38 10.67
N MET A 91 -6.57 9.61 10.28
CA MET A 91 -7.95 9.80 10.76
C MET A 91 -8.05 9.54 12.26
N ALA A 92 -7.40 8.50 12.78
CA ALA A 92 -7.38 8.19 14.20
C ALA A 92 -6.71 9.32 15.01
N VAL A 93 -5.58 9.84 14.53
CA VAL A 93 -4.91 11.03 15.11
C VAL A 93 -5.84 12.25 15.09
N SER A 94 -6.50 12.52 13.96
CA SER A 94 -7.44 13.65 13.82
C SER A 94 -8.64 13.56 14.77
N ARG A 95 -9.06 12.34 15.13
CA ARG A 95 -10.14 12.06 16.09
C ARG A 95 -9.67 12.04 17.55
N GLY A 96 -8.36 12.22 17.78
CA GLY A 96 -7.78 12.29 19.12
C GLY A 96 -7.63 10.93 19.81
N TYR A 97 -7.65 9.82 19.08
CA TYR A 97 -7.45 8.49 19.67
C TYR A 97 -6.02 8.31 20.19
N PHE A 98 -5.04 8.87 19.50
CA PHE A 98 -3.63 8.90 19.92
C PHE A 98 -2.88 10.04 19.21
N ARG A 99 -1.65 10.28 19.64
CA ARG A 99 -0.70 11.21 18.99
C ARG A 99 0.46 10.42 18.39
N LEU A 100 1.02 10.89 17.30
CA LEU A 100 2.16 10.23 16.67
C LEU A 100 3.38 10.07 17.57
N ASN A 101 3.54 10.97 18.57
CA ASN A 101 4.65 10.91 19.52
C ASN A 101 4.29 10.15 20.80
N ASP A 102 3.08 9.61 20.94
CA ASP A 102 2.77 8.69 22.02
C ASP A 102 3.60 7.42 21.84
N THR A 103 4.01 6.78 22.93
CA THR A 103 4.67 5.48 22.86
C THR A 103 3.66 4.40 22.51
N VAL A 104 4.07 3.41 21.75
CA VAL A 104 3.23 2.24 21.45
C VAL A 104 2.78 1.58 22.76
N ALA A 105 3.68 1.44 23.72
CA ALA A 105 3.40 0.85 25.03
C ALA A 105 2.34 1.60 25.86
N SER A 106 2.08 2.88 25.58
CA SER A 106 0.99 3.61 26.26
C SER A 106 -0.41 3.18 25.81
N HIS A 107 -0.54 2.53 24.66
CA HIS A 107 -1.79 2.00 24.11
C HIS A 107 -1.79 0.46 24.14
N TRP A 108 -0.65 -0.15 24.06
CA TRP A 108 -0.42 -1.59 24.07
C TRP A 108 0.71 -1.93 25.06
N PRO A 109 0.41 -2.11 26.37
CA PRO A 109 1.42 -2.29 27.43
C PRO A 109 2.34 -3.47 27.23
N GLU A 110 1.87 -4.57 26.63
CA GLU A 110 2.62 -5.78 26.37
C GLU A 110 3.78 -5.55 25.39
N PHE A 111 3.70 -4.51 24.58
CA PHE A 111 4.76 -4.10 23.65
C PHE A 111 6.04 -3.63 24.35
N ALA A 112 5.98 -3.21 25.62
CA ALA A 112 7.12 -2.69 26.37
C ALA A 112 8.27 -3.67 26.61
N GLN A 113 8.07 -4.96 26.23
CA GLN A 113 9.10 -6.00 26.36
C GLN A 113 10.35 -5.66 25.53
N ASN A 114 11.50 -6.18 25.95
CA ASN A 114 12.78 -6.10 25.23
C ASN A 114 13.17 -4.64 24.90
N ASP A 115 13.12 -3.77 25.91
CA ASP A 115 13.51 -2.36 25.83
C ASP A 115 12.76 -1.51 24.78
N LYS A 116 11.51 -1.90 24.45
CA LYS A 116 10.66 -1.20 23.48
C LYS A 116 9.72 -0.16 24.08
N GLN A 117 9.75 0.09 25.39
CA GLN A 117 8.83 1.00 26.10
C GLN A 117 8.80 2.43 25.52
N ASP A 118 9.89 2.89 24.92
CA ASP A 118 10.04 4.25 24.41
C ASP A 118 9.80 4.38 22.89
N ILE A 119 9.51 3.28 22.21
CA ILE A 119 9.20 3.30 20.77
C ILE A 119 7.87 4.03 20.54
N THR A 120 7.92 5.06 19.70
CA THR A 120 6.73 5.86 19.38
C THR A 120 5.96 5.27 18.18
N ILE A 121 4.67 5.62 18.10
CA ILE A 121 3.82 5.30 16.95
C ILE A 121 4.44 5.87 15.66
N ARG A 122 5.04 7.08 15.74
CA ARG A 122 5.78 7.67 14.62
C ARG A 122 6.88 6.75 14.09
N GLN A 123 7.68 6.16 14.98
CA GLN A 123 8.80 5.30 14.60
C GLN A 123 8.34 3.99 13.94
N ILE A 124 7.16 3.48 14.29
CA ILE A 124 6.54 2.37 13.55
C ILE A 124 6.18 2.83 12.14
N LEU A 125 5.48 3.97 12.00
CA LEU A 125 4.95 4.45 10.74
C LEU A 125 6.02 4.93 9.75
N ASP A 126 7.15 5.45 10.26
CA ASP A 126 8.26 5.93 9.42
C ASP A 126 9.37 4.89 9.22
N HIS A 127 9.13 3.64 9.64
CA HIS A 127 10.07 2.53 9.48
C HIS A 127 11.39 2.67 10.27
N SER A 128 11.41 3.43 11.36
CA SER A 128 12.60 3.61 12.21
C SER A 128 12.56 2.84 13.52
N ALA A 129 11.52 2.04 13.77
CA ALA A 129 11.35 1.30 15.01
C ALA A 129 12.32 0.12 15.22
N GLY A 130 13.03 -0.31 14.16
CA GLY A 130 13.93 -1.47 14.27
C GLY A 130 13.25 -2.84 14.25
N LEU A 131 12.02 -2.92 13.76
CA LEU A 131 11.17 -4.12 13.75
C LEU A 131 10.78 -4.57 12.32
N PRO A 132 11.75 -4.72 11.39
CA PRO A 132 11.44 -4.95 9.97
C PRO A 132 10.94 -6.36 9.66
N VAL A 133 11.20 -7.31 10.54
CA VAL A 133 10.85 -8.73 10.39
C VAL A 133 10.34 -9.30 11.72
N VAL A 134 9.63 -10.42 11.65
CA VAL A 134 9.40 -11.32 12.76
C VAL A 134 10.42 -12.46 12.63
N GLU A 135 11.24 -12.69 13.66
CA GLU A 135 12.29 -13.72 13.62
C GLU A 135 11.73 -15.13 13.71
N GLU A 136 10.59 -15.27 14.39
CA GLU A 136 9.87 -16.54 14.44
C GLU A 136 9.26 -16.88 13.08
N LEU A 137 9.41 -18.11 12.62
CA LEU A 137 8.75 -18.58 11.40
C LEU A 137 7.24 -18.73 11.65
N LEU A 138 6.46 -17.86 11.04
CA LEU A 138 5.01 -17.85 11.19
C LEU A 138 4.35 -18.82 10.20
N THR A 139 3.40 -19.61 10.70
CA THR A 139 2.48 -20.39 9.86
C THR A 139 1.31 -19.50 9.37
N LEU A 140 0.55 -20.00 8.39
CA LEU A 140 -0.65 -19.30 7.92
C LEU A 140 -1.72 -19.20 9.02
N GLU A 141 -1.82 -20.20 9.87
CA GLU A 141 -2.72 -20.22 11.02
C GLU A 141 -2.35 -19.12 12.03
N GLN A 142 -1.06 -18.97 12.35
CA GLN A 142 -0.58 -17.91 13.26
C GLN A 142 -0.79 -16.51 12.65
N LEU A 143 -0.64 -16.34 11.33
CA LEU A 143 -0.94 -15.08 10.65
C LEU A 143 -2.43 -14.73 10.65
N ALA A 144 -3.31 -15.73 10.77
CA ALA A 144 -4.76 -15.56 10.86
C ALA A 144 -5.28 -15.40 12.30
N ASP A 145 -4.45 -15.74 13.30
CA ASP A 145 -4.73 -15.57 14.72
C ASP A 145 -4.18 -14.21 15.20
N TYR A 146 -5.03 -13.21 15.19
CA TYR A 146 -4.62 -11.84 15.55
C TYR A 146 -4.14 -11.72 16.99
N GLU A 147 -4.79 -12.39 17.96
CA GLU A 147 -4.41 -12.35 19.37
C GLU A 147 -3.03 -13.00 19.59
N GLY A 148 -2.83 -14.21 19.07
CA GLY A 148 -1.55 -14.92 19.14
C GLY A 148 -0.43 -14.22 18.38
N LEU A 149 -0.74 -13.56 17.25
CA LEU A 149 0.22 -12.75 16.51
C LEU A 149 0.66 -11.52 17.33
N GLY A 150 -0.26 -10.84 18.01
CA GLY A 150 0.05 -9.73 18.91
C GLY A 150 1.06 -10.11 19.99
N GLU A 151 0.91 -11.28 20.63
CA GLU A 151 1.88 -11.77 21.62
C GLU A 151 3.29 -12.00 21.02
N ILE A 152 3.36 -12.52 19.79
CA ILE A 152 4.63 -12.72 19.06
C ILE A 152 5.30 -11.38 18.78
N LEU A 153 4.53 -10.41 18.28
CA LEU A 153 5.01 -9.07 17.97
C LEU A 153 5.46 -8.31 19.24
N ALA A 154 4.74 -8.47 20.35
CA ALA A 154 5.07 -7.84 21.62
C ALA A 154 6.43 -8.32 22.15
N ARG A 155 6.78 -9.62 21.99
CA ARG A 155 8.08 -10.18 22.44
C ARG A 155 9.22 -10.04 21.42
N GLN A 156 8.95 -9.59 20.17
CA GLN A 156 9.98 -9.40 19.15
C GLN A 156 11.01 -8.37 19.61
N GLU A 157 12.29 -8.68 19.50
CA GLU A 157 13.39 -7.76 19.77
C GLU A 157 13.64 -6.82 18.58
N THR A 158 14.18 -5.63 18.85
CA THR A 158 14.58 -4.70 17.79
C THR A 158 15.90 -5.14 17.15
N GLN A 159 16.02 -5.07 15.83
CA GLN A 159 17.25 -5.38 15.11
C GLN A 159 18.28 -4.24 15.10
N TRP A 160 17.86 -3.03 15.48
CA TRP A 160 18.71 -1.87 15.68
C TRP A 160 18.04 -0.89 16.64
N GLN A 161 18.82 0.04 17.18
CA GLN A 161 18.32 1.09 18.07
C GLN A 161 17.23 1.90 17.33
N PRO A 162 16.02 2.02 17.89
CA PRO A 162 14.94 2.83 17.30
C PRO A 162 15.32 4.30 17.15
N GLY A 163 14.96 4.88 16.01
CA GLY A 163 15.08 6.31 15.74
C GLY A 163 16.12 6.70 14.68
N PRO A 164 17.43 6.48 14.87
CA PRO A 164 18.44 7.05 13.99
C PRO A 164 18.55 6.39 12.61
N ARG A 165 17.86 5.28 12.39
CA ARG A 165 18.02 4.43 11.21
C ARG A 165 16.68 3.95 10.69
N HIS A 166 16.50 3.95 9.36
CA HIS A 166 15.34 3.42 8.69
C HIS A 166 15.63 2.05 8.06
N GLY A 167 14.65 1.16 8.12
CA GLY A 167 14.64 -0.10 7.41
C GLY A 167 13.21 -0.52 7.10
N TYR A 168 12.91 -0.82 5.84
CA TYR A 168 11.56 -1.06 5.40
C TYR A 168 10.86 -2.21 6.16
N HIS A 169 9.83 -1.88 6.93
CA HIS A 169 8.99 -2.82 7.67
C HIS A 169 7.89 -3.35 6.74
N GLY A 170 8.28 -4.17 5.74
CA GLY A 170 7.44 -4.55 4.60
C GLY A 170 6.11 -5.19 4.99
N TRP A 171 6.14 -6.17 5.87
CA TRP A 171 4.98 -6.89 6.39
C TRP A 171 4.59 -6.41 7.79
N THR A 172 5.60 -6.18 8.63
CA THR A 172 5.42 -5.96 10.06
C THR A 172 4.70 -4.64 10.38
N ILE A 173 4.86 -3.59 9.58
CA ILE A 173 4.15 -2.32 9.82
C ILE A 173 2.63 -2.50 9.88
N GLY A 174 2.06 -3.33 8.98
CA GLY A 174 0.63 -3.62 9.00
C GLY A 174 0.21 -4.41 10.23
N MET A 175 1.05 -5.33 10.66
CA MET A 175 0.82 -6.14 11.86
C MET A 175 0.82 -5.25 13.11
N TYR A 176 1.85 -4.41 13.29
CA TYR A 176 1.93 -3.48 14.43
C TYR A 176 0.85 -2.40 14.43
N CYS A 177 0.36 -1.96 13.26
CA CYS A 177 -0.73 -0.97 13.19
C CYS A 177 -2.12 -1.59 13.39
N ASN A 178 -2.23 -2.91 13.45
CA ASN A 178 -3.47 -3.61 13.74
C ASN A 178 -3.74 -3.70 15.24
N GLU A 179 -2.71 -3.76 16.06
CA GLU A 179 -2.79 -3.75 17.53
C GLU A 179 -3.09 -2.35 18.08
#